data_ae62089b8fd7aca9b75b1cdbc47aa0cc
#
_entry.id   ae62089b8fd7aca9b75b1cdbc47aa0cc
#
_cell.length_a   1.000
_cell.length_b   1.000
_cell.length_c   1.000
_cell.angle_alpha   90.00
_cell.angle_beta   90.00
_cell.angle_gamma   90.00
#
_symmetry.space_group_name_H-M   'P 1'
#
loop_
_entity.id
_entity.type
_entity.pdbx_description
1 polymer ?
#
loop_
_entity_poly.entity_id
_entity_poly.type
_entity_poly.pdbx_seq_one_letter_code
_entity_poly.pdbx_strand_id
1 'polypeptide(L)'
;MAYFDPLTRVPNRRKYNEVLLREWTRCIRYHHQMSMIIIDIDFFKQYNEYYGHAEGDNCLMSVARLLEHQGGRPTDLFARIGGEEFVMILPDCNAAGAVKKAESMLAVVNEANIPHKGIEHTPNLTVSMGVASTFPSHGQGALSLFQAADDALFAAKRDGRNQISIAKSDNI
;
A
#
# COMPACT_ATOMS: atom_id res chain seq x y z
N MET A 1 1.36 16.92 17.89
CA MET A 1 0.80 16.75 16.53
C MET A 1 0.56 15.29 16.26
N ALA A 2 -0.63 14.94 15.76
CA ALA A 2 -1.00 13.56 15.55
C ALA A 2 -0.19 12.91 14.41
N TYR A 3 0.24 11.66 14.64
CA TYR A 3 0.91 10.79 13.66
C TYR A 3 0.02 9.66 13.17
N PHE A 4 -1.23 9.62 13.62
CA PHE A 4 -2.18 8.58 13.29
C PHE A 4 -3.39 9.15 12.54
N ASP A 5 -3.90 8.39 11.61
CA ASP A 5 -5.14 8.71 10.91
C ASP A 5 -6.32 8.60 11.90
N PRO A 6 -7.17 9.62 12.01
CA PRO A 6 -8.23 9.63 13.02
C PRO A 6 -9.29 8.54 12.80
N LEU A 7 -9.51 8.12 11.54
CA LEU A 7 -10.49 7.10 11.20
C LEU A 7 -9.94 5.69 11.40
N THR A 8 -8.84 5.37 10.75
CA THR A 8 -8.30 4.00 10.70
C THR A 8 -7.34 3.67 11.83
N ARG A 9 -6.80 4.71 12.51
CA ARG A 9 -5.82 4.60 13.61
C ARG A 9 -4.45 4.08 13.20
N VAL A 10 -4.22 3.78 11.93
CA VAL A 10 -2.87 3.51 11.41
C VAL A 10 -2.07 4.81 11.25
N PRO A 11 -0.75 4.75 11.16
CA PRO A 11 0.08 5.90 10.81
C PRO A 11 -0.48 6.69 9.62
N ASN A 12 -0.38 8.01 9.70
CA ASN A 12 -0.88 8.92 8.67
C ASN A 12 0.22 9.33 7.68
N ARG A 13 -0.14 10.13 6.67
CA ARG A 13 0.77 10.65 5.65
C ARG A 13 1.98 11.38 6.24
N ARG A 14 1.78 12.11 7.33
CA ARG A 14 2.89 12.82 8.00
C ARG A 14 3.93 11.84 8.55
N LYS A 15 3.46 10.79 9.23
CA LYS A 15 4.35 9.74 9.77
C LYS A 15 5.06 8.99 8.64
N TYR A 16 4.32 8.70 7.57
CA TYR A 16 4.88 8.11 6.36
C TYR A 16 6.05 8.94 5.82
N ASN A 17 5.87 10.26 5.62
CA ASN A 17 6.91 11.12 5.08
C ASN A 17 8.17 11.14 5.96
N GLU A 18 7.98 11.22 7.27
CA GLU A 18 9.10 11.22 8.24
C GLU A 18 9.89 9.91 8.19
N VAL A 19 9.19 8.77 8.21
CA VAL A 19 9.81 7.44 8.19
C VAL A 19 10.48 7.17 6.86
N LEU A 20 9.86 7.51 5.75
CA LEU A 20 10.44 7.34 4.41
C LEU A 20 11.78 8.06 4.31
N LEU A 21 11.86 9.31 4.71
CA LEU A 21 13.09 10.10 4.62
C LEU A 21 14.20 9.53 5.53
N ARG A 22 13.84 9.13 6.75
CA ARG A 22 14.78 8.53 7.70
C ARG A 22 15.33 7.19 7.19
N GLU A 23 14.45 6.30 6.73
CA GLU A 23 14.85 4.97 6.27
C GLU A 23 15.58 5.03 4.92
N TRP A 24 15.21 5.97 4.05
CA TRP A 24 15.95 6.23 2.81
C TRP A 24 17.41 6.56 3.09
N THR A 25 17.65 7.53 3.97
CA THR A 25 19.01 7.95 4.39
C THR A 25 19.76 6.78 5.04
N ARG A 26 19.08 5.99 5.87
CA ARG A 26 19.67 4.82 6.51
C ARG A 26 20.07 3.75 5.51
N CYS A 27 19.21 3.44 4.55
CA CYS A 27 19.50 2.46 3.50
C CYS A 27 20.65 2.91 2.59
N ILE A 28 20.79 4.21 2.30
CA ILE A 28 21.98 4.73 1.59
C ILE A 28 23.24 4.42 2.39
N ARG A 29 23.25 4.76 3.69
CA ARG A 29 24.44 4.60 4.56
C ARG A 29 24.93 3.16 4.63
N TYR A 30 24.01 2.20 4.73
CA TYR A 30 24.33 0.79 4.94
C TYR A 30 24.25 -0.05 3.66
N HIS A 31 24.01 0.57 2.51
CA HIS A 31 23.85 -0.10 1.21
C HIS A 31 22.77 -1.20 1.24
N HIS A 32 21.64 -0.89 1.88
CA HIS A 32 20.50 -1.79 1.96
C HIS A 32 19.46 -1.45 0.90
N GLN A 33 18.79 -2.48 0.41
CA GLN A 33 17.67 -2.34 -0.49
C GLN A 33 16.41 -1.87 0.27
N MET A 34 15.59 -1.06 -0.38
CA MET A 34 14.30 -0.62 0.15
C MET A 34 13.20 -0.97 -0.83
N SER A 35 12.09 -1.45 -0.31
CA SER A 35 10.89 -1.72 -1.09
C SER A 35 9.70 -0.91 -0.58
N MET A 36 8.73 -0.72 -1.46
CA MET A 36 7.47 -0.04 -1.17
C MET A 36 6.32 -0.77 -1.83
N ILE A 37 5.20 -0.86 -1.12
CA ILE A 37 3.93 -1.37 -1.65
C ILE A 37 2.91 -0.24 -1.52
N ILE A 38 2.28 0.17 -2.62
CA ILE A 38 1.12 1.07 -2.60
C ILE A 38 -0.12 0.24 -2.82
N ILE A 39 -1.14 0.44 -1.98
CA ILE A 39 -2.37 -0.33 -1.96
C ILE A 39 -3.55 0.62 -2.14
N ASP A 40 -4.49 0.27 -3.00
CA ASP A 40 -5.72 1.04 -3.23
C ASP A 40 -6.91 0.10 -3.25
N ILE A 41 -7.99 0.50 -2.57
CA ILE A 41 -9.24 -0.27 -2.58
C ILE A 41 -9.94 -0.10 -3.92
N ASP A 42 -10.21 -1.21 -4.59
CA ASP A 42 -10.85 -1.23 -5.89
C ASP A 42 -12.32 -0.80 -5.79
N PHE A 43 -12.73 0.07 -6.72
CA PHE A 43 -14.12 0.52 -6.83
C PHE A 43 -14.69 1.12 -5.53
N PHE A 44 -13.85 1.83 -4.76
CA PHE A 44 -14.27 2.40 -3.49
C PHE A 44 -15.32 3.51 -3.63
N LYS A 45 -15.25 4.30 -4.71
CA LYS A 45 -16.29 5.28 -5.03
C LYS A 45 -17.66 4.61 -5.17
N GLN A 46 -17.74 3.53 -5.93
CA GLN A 46 -18.96 2.75 -6.14
C GLN A 46 -19.45 2.10 -4.82
N TYR A 47 -18.52 1.71 -3.96
CA TYR A 47 -18.86 1.23 -2.62
C TYR A 47 -19.60 2.31 -1.81
N ASN A 48 -19.05 3.51 -1.75
CA ASN A 48 -19.68 4.65 -1.07
C ASN A 48 -21.04 5.03 -1.68
N GLU A 49 -21.13 5.02 -3.01
CA GLU A 49 -22.39 5.31 -3.73
C GLU A 49 -23.48 4.29 -3.40
N TYR A 50 -23.12 3.03 -3.23
CA TYR A 50 -24.07 1.96 -2.93
C TYR A 50 -24.43 1.86 -1.43
N TYR A 51 -23.44 1.88 -0.54
CA TYR A 51 -23.63 1.64 0.89
C TYR A 51 -23.70 2.92 1.73
N GLY A 52 -23.29 4.06 1.20
CA GLY A 52 -23.16 5.32 1.93
C GLY A 52 -21.78 5.50 2.58
N HIS A 53 -21.47 6.75 2.92
CA HIS A 53 -20.15 7.14 3.46
C HIS A 53 -19.86 6.51 4.83
N ALA A 54 -20.86 6.30 5.70
CA ALA A 54 -20.66 5.65 6.98
C ALA A 54 -20.16 4.20 6.82
N GLU A 55 -20.75 3.45 5.89
CA GLU A 55 -20.28 2.09 5.57
C GLU A 55 -18.94 2.12 4.83
N GLY A 56 -18.67 3.13 4.03
CA GLY A 56 -17.35 3.36 3.43
C GLY A 56 -16.28 3.56 4.50
N ASP A 57 -16.56 4.32 5.54
CA ASP A 57 -15.66 4.49 6.69
C ASP A 57 -15.42 3.17 7.44
N ASN A 58 -16.47 2.38 7.66
CA ASN A 58 -16.36 1.04 8.25
C ASN A 58 -15.51 0.11 7.38
N CYS A 59 -15.68 0.18 6.07
CA CYS A 59 -14.87 -0.57 5.11
C CYS A 59 -13.38 -0.18 5.20
N LEU A 60 -13.07 1.12 5.23
CA LEU A 60 -11.71 1.62 5.40
C LEU A 60 -11.05 1.12 6.69
N MET A 61 -11.78 1.18 7.81
CA MET A 61 -11.31 0.67 9.09
C MET A 61 -11.05 -0.84 9.05
N SER A 62 -11.92 -1.60 8.42
CA SER A 62 -11.79 -3.06 8.28
C SER A 62 -10.59 -3.44 7.44
N VAL A 63 -10.44 -2.82 6.26
CA VAL A 63 -9.30 -3.07 5.36
C VAL A 63 -7.99 -2.66 6.03
N ALA A 64 -7.93 -1.49 6.65
CA ALA A 64 -6.74 -1.04 7.36
C ALA A 64 -6.29 -2.04 8.43
N ARG A 65 -7.24 -2.56 9.21
CA ARG A 65 -6.97 -3.55 10.26
C ARG A 65 -6.47 -4.88 9.69
N LEU A 66 -7.07 -5.37 8.61
CA LEU A 66 -6.64 -6.59 7.93
C LEU A 66 -5.21 -6.47 7.42
N LEU A 67 -4.89 -5.35 6.77
CA LEU A 67 -3.57 -5.10 6.18
C LEU A 67 -2.49 -4.90 7.27
N GLU A 68 -2.80 -4.13 8.31
CA GLU A 68 -1.88 -3.88 9.43
C GLU A 68 -1.52 -5.17 10.16
N HIS A 69 -2.48 -6.09 10.35
CA HIS A 69 -2.27 -7.38 11.02
C HIS A 69 -1.41 -8.37 10.24
N GLN A 70 -1.14 -8.11 8.96
CA GLN A 70 -0.17 -8.93 8.22
C GLN A 70 1.25 -8.76 8.76
N GLY A 71 1.40 -7.91 9.75
CA GLY A 71 2.61 -7.74 10.51
C GLY A 71 3.75 -7.16 9.69
N GLY A 72 4.79 -6.82 10.39
CA GLY A 72 6.01 -6.31 9.83
C GLY A 72 7.10 -6.37 10.87
N ARG A 73 8.31 -6.18 10.40
CA ARG A 73 9.43 -5.95 11.30
C ARG A 73 9.25 -4.58 11.97
N PRO A 74 9.90 -4.30 13.10
CA PRO A 74 9.81 -2.99 13.77
C PRO A 74 10.18 -1.80 12.88
N THR A 75 10.97 -2.02 11.84
CA THR A 75 11.38 -1.00 10.85
C THR A 75 10.38 -0.80 9.72
N ASP A 76 9.46 -1.74 9.52
CA ASP A 76 8.41 -1.62 8.50
C ASP A 76 7.35 -0.61 8.94
N LEU A 77 6.78 0.09 7.99
CA LEU A 77 5.69 1.03 8.28
C LEU A 77 4.52 0.77 7.35
N PHE A 78 3.34 0.55 7.93
CA PHE A 78 2.06 0.61 7.25
C PHE A 78 1.37 1.93 7.57
N ALA A 79 0.88 2.65 6.56
CA ALA A 79 0.27 3.97 6.74
C ALA A 79 -0.89 4.20 5.75
N ARG A 80 -1.83 5.06 6.13
CA ARG A 80 -2.83 5.61 5.21
C ARG A 80 -2.34 6.96 4.69
N ILE A 81 -2.25 7.11 3.37
CA ILE A 81 -1.73 8.33 2.74
C ILE A 81 -2.80 9.24 2.16
N GLY A 82 -4.02 8.77 2.05
CA GLY A 82 -5.19 9.57 1.62
C GLY A 82 -6.33 8.68 1.15
N GLY A 83 -7.54 9.16 1.20
CA GLY A 83 -8.73 8.47 0.67
C GLY A 83 -8.77 6.98 1.02
N GLU A 84 -8.75 6.16 -0.01
CA GLU A 84 -8.71 4.70 0.05
C GLU A 84 -7.31 4.12 -0.20
N GLU A 85 -6.27 4.93 -0.07
CA GLU A 85 -4.90 4.57 -0.43
C GLU A 85 -4.02 4.36 0.80
N PHE A 86 -3.32 3.24 0.82
CA PHE A 86 -2.38 2.84 1.87
C PHE A 86 -0.99 2.60 1.28
N VAL A 87 0.02 2.65 2.13
CA VAL A 87 1.40 2.40 1.75
C VAL A 87 2.09 1.54 2.79
N MET A 88 2.96 0.64 2.32
CA MET A 88 3.89 -0.12 3.17
C MET A 88 5.32 0.24 2.77
N ILE A 89 6.11 0.71 3.74
CA ILE A 89 7.56 0.91 3.58
C ILE A 89 8.26 -0.31 4.17
N LEU A 90 9.15 -0.91 3.40
CA LEU A 90 9.90 -2.11 3.76
C LEU A 90 11.41 -1.83 3.62
N PRO A 91 12.06 -1.24 4.65
CA PRO A 91 13.51 -1.10 4.66
C PRO A 91 14.18 -2.47 4.74
N ASP A 92 15.40 -2.59 4.22
CA ASP A 92 16.16 -3.85 4.23
C ASP A 92 15.37 -5.03 3.61
N CYS A 93 14.64 -4.75 2.53
CA CYS A 93 13.77 -5.72 1.88
C CYS A 93 13.97 -5.67 0.37
N ASN A 94 14.23 -6.81 -0.24
CA ASN A 94 14.35 -6.95 -1.67
C ASN A 94 12.98 -7.14 -2.35
N ALA A 95 12.98 -7.17 -3.68
CA ALA A 95 11.77 -7.34 -4.48
C ALA A 95 11.00 -8.63 -4.13
N ALA A 96 11.69 -9.75 -3.96
CA ALA A 96 11.05 -11.03 -3.64
C ALA A 96 10.35 -10.99 -2.27
N GLY A 97 10.98 -10.38 -1.27
CA GLY A 97 10.39 -10.19 0.06
C GLY A 97 9.17 -9.28 0.02
N ALA A 98 9.23 -8.20 -0.76
CA ALA A 98 8.12 -7.26 -0.92
C ALA A 98 6.93 -7.91 -1.64
N VAL A 99 7.17 -8.69 -2.69
CA VAL A 99 6.12 -9.44 -3.40
C VAL A 99 5.45 -10.43 -2.48
N LYS A 100 6.21 -11.21 -1.71
CA LYS A 100 5.65 -12.14 -0.73
C LYS A 100 4.77 -11.44 0.32
N LYS A 101 5.19 -10.27 0.78
CA LYS A 101 4.37 -9.45 1.69
C LYS A 101 3.09 -8.99 1.01
N ALA A 102 3.18 -8.47 -0.22
CA ALA A 102 2.02 -8.03 -0.99
C ALA A 102 1.03 -9.19 -1.25
N GLU A 103 1.53 -10.38 -1.56
CA GLU A 103 0.69 -11.58 -1.72
C GLU A 103 -0.09 -11.93 -0.46
N SER A 104 0.55 -11.88 0.71
CA SER A 104 -0.15 -12.13 1.98
C SER A 104 -1.20 -11.06 2.28
N MET A 105 -0.92 -9.80 1.96
CA MET A 105 -1.87 -8.70 2.12
C MET A 105 -3.07 -8.82 1.16
N LEU A 106 -2.81 -9.19 -0.08
CA LEU A 106 -3.87 -9.45 -1.07
C LEU A 106 -4.77 -10.60 -0.64
N ALA A 107 -4.16 -11.70 -0.20
CA ALA A 107 -4.88 -12.89 0.26
C ALA A 107 -5.81 -12.60 1.43
N VAL A 108 -5.35 -11.87 2.45
CA VAL A 108 -6.17 -11.58 3.64
C VAL A 108 -7.41 -10.74 3.31
N VAL A 109 -7.30 -9.81 2.37
CA VAL A 109 -8.47 -9.01 1.92
C VAL A 109 -9.45 -9.90 1.15
N ASN A 110 -8.96 -10.74 0.24
CA ASN A 110 -9.81 -11.66 -0.52
C ASN A 110 -10.51 -12.69 0.40
N GLU A 111 -9.81 -13.24 1.37
CA GLU A 111 -10.34 -14.22 2.32
C GLU A 111 -11.39 -13.61 3.28
N ALA A 112 -11.33 -12.32 3.52
CA ALA A 112 -12.30 -11.62 4.35
C ALA A 112 -13.70 -11.57 3.73
N ASN A 113 -13.82 -11.77 2.43
CA ASN A 113 -15.10 -11.81 1.70
C ASN A 113 -16.02 -10.61 2.03
N ILE A 114 -15.47 -9.40 2.06
CA ILE A 114 -16.24 -8.18 2.31
C ILE A 114 -17.19 -7.96 1.13
N PRO A 115 -18.54 -7.99 1.31
CA PRO A 115 -19.46 -7.84 0.19
C PRO A 115 -19.33 -6.48 -0.50
N HIS A 116 -19.37 -6.49 -1.83
CA HIS A 116 -19.45 -5.27 -2.64
C HIS A 116 -20.53 -5.43 -3.72
N LYS A 117 -21.74 -4.98 -3.42
CA LYS A 117 -22.91 -5.10 -4.32
C LYS A 117 -23.04 -3.90 -5.29
N GLY A 118 -22.19 -2.89 -5.15
CA GLY A 118 -22.19 -1.70 -6.01
C GLY A 118 -21.54 -1.90 -7.38
N ILE A 119 -21.02 -3.10 -7.67
CA ILE A 119 -20.40 -3.47 -8.94
C ILE A 119 -20.87 -4.85 -9.40
N GLU A 120 -20.89 -5.07 -10.73
CA GLU A 120 -21.38 -6.32 -11.30
C GLU A 120 -20.31 -7.39 -11.48
N HIS A 121 -19.03 -7.01 -11.48
CA HIS A 121 -17.93 -7.87 -11.93
C HIS A 121 -17.43 -8.83 -10.85
N THR A 122 -17.61 -8.50 -9.58
CA THR A 122 -17.14 -9.29 -8.45
C THR A 122 -18.08 -9.11 -7.26
N PRO A 123 -18.37 -10.17 -6.51
CA PRO A 123 -19.28 -10.07 -5.36
C PRO A 123 -18.62 -9.43 -4.14
N ASN A 124 -17.30 -9.33 -4.10
CA ASN A 124 -16.52 -8.90 -2.96
C ASN A 124 -15.60 -7.72 -3.26
N LEU A 125 -15.32 -6.96 -2.21
CA LEU A 125 -14.32 -5.91 -2.23
C LEU A 125 -12.93 -6.50 -2.47
N THR A 126 -12.14 -5.83 -3.32
CA THR A 126 -10.76 -6.20 -3.61
C THR A 126 -9.83 -5.00 -3.47
N VAL A 127 -8.54 -5.26 -3.47
CA VAL A 127 -7.49 -4.24 -3.52
C VAL A 127 -6.55 -4.50 -4.68
N SER A 128 -5.97 -3.45 -5.21
CA SER A 128 -4.87 -3.54 -6.18
C SER A 128 -3.60 -3.01 -5.54
N MET A 129 -2.46 -3.54 -5.92
CA MET A 129 -1.16 -3.19 -5.33
C MET A 129 -0.10 -2.95 -6.39
N GLY A 130 0.75 -1.96 -6.13
CA GLY A 130 1.98 -1.72 -6.87
C GLY A 130 3.18 -1.93 -5.96
N VAL A 131 4.18 -2.67 -6.42
CA VAL A 131 5.41 -2.98 -5.69
C VAL A 131 6.59 -2.42 -6.43
N ALA A 132 7.48 -1.72 -5.73
CA ALA A 132 8.76 -1.25 -6.26
C ALA A 132 9.87 -1.50 -5.25
N SER A 133 11.09 -1.72 -5.75
CA SER A 133 12.28 -1.97 -4.95
C SER A 133 13.48 -1.29 -5.57
N THR A 134 14.36 -0.72 -4.74
CA THR A 134 15.58 -0.07 -5.21
C THR A 134 16.68 -0.13 -4.15
N PHE A 135 17.92 0.12 -4.57
CA PHE A 135 18.99 0.50 -3.66
C PHE A 135 19.03 2.04 -3.58
N PRO A 136 18.60 2.65 -2.46
CA PRO A 136 18.64 4.10 -2.32
C PRO A 136 20.04 4.67 -2.56
N SER A 137 20.11 5.79 -3.27
CA SER A 137 21.36 6.50 -3.58
C SER A 137 21.21 8.00 -3.42
N HIS A 138 22.32 8.72 -3.28
CA HIS A 138 22.32 10.18 -3.19
C HIS A 138 21.86 10.89 -4.47
N GLY A 139 22.01 10.26 -5.62
CA GLY A 139 21.58 10.79 -6.92
C GLY A 139 20.09 10.59 -7.20
N GLN A 140 19.37 9.93 -6.29
CA GLN A 140 17.98 9.54 -6.46
C GLN A 140 17.20 9.90 -5.20
N GLY A 141 16.06 10.56 -5.35
CA GLY A 141 15.20 10.90 -4.22
C GLY A 141 14.22 9.76 -3.88
N ALA A 142 13.79 9.72 -2.62
CA ALA A 142 12.80 8.75 -2.15
C ALA A 142 11.47 8.80 -2.93
N LEU A 143 11.14 9.96 -3.50
CA LEU A 143 9.96 10.13 -4.35
C LEU A 143 9.99 9.23 -5.60
N SER A 144 11.18 8.89 -6.11
CA SER A 144 11.30 7.98 -7.27
C SER A 144 10.78 6.57 -6.97
N LEU A 145 11.01 6.07 -5.76
CA LEU A 145 10.47 4.78 -5.32
C LEU A 145 8.94 4.81 -5.21
N PHE A 146 8.40 5.88 -4.64
CA PHE A 146 6.95 6.08 -4.60
C PHE A 146 6.34 6.11 -5.99
N GLN A 147 6.93 6.88 -6.91
CA GLN A 147 6.44 7.00 -8.29
C GLN A 147 6.47 5.67 -9.02
N ALA A 148 7.53 4.87 -8.87
CA ALA A 148 7.62 3.55 -9.47
C ALA A 148 6.53 2.59 -8.94
N ALA A 149 6.27 2.60 -7.62
CA ALA A 149 5.21 1.80 -7.02
C ALA A 149 3.82 2.27 -7.45
N ASP A 150 3.61 3.58 -7.59
CA ASP A 150 2.35 4.16 -8.06
C ASP A 150 2.06 3.82 -9.53
N ASP A 151 3.07 3.89 -10.40
CA ASP A 151 2.96 3.45 -11.80
C ASP A 151 2.61 1.95 -11.89
N ALA A 152 3.21 1.13 -11.02
CA ALA A 152 2.88 -0.29 -10.94
C ALA A 152 1.43 -0.52 -10.46
N LEU A 153 0.97 0.26 -9.48
CA LEU A 153 -0.43 0.22 -9.03
C LEU A 153 -1.39 0.58 -10.18
N PHE A 154 -1.07 1.60 -10.95
CA PHE A 154 -1.87 1.98 -12.12
C PHE A 154 -1.94 0.83 -13.12
N ALA A 155 -0.83 0.12 -13.38
CA ALA A 155 -0.82 -1.07 -14.22
C ALA A 155 -1.72 -2.18 -13.67
N ALA A 156 -1.67 -2.46 -12.37
CA ALA A 156 -2.54 -3.46 -11.73
C ALA A 156 -4.03 -3.12 -11.93
N LYS A 157 -4.40 -1.85 -11.79
CA LYS A 157 -5.77 -1.38 -12.01
C LYS A 157 -6.22 -1.50 -13.47
N ARG A 158 -5.35 -1.14 -14.40
CA ARG A 158 -5.61 -1.24 -15.85
C ARG A 158 -5.78 -2.68 -16.29
N ASP A 159 -4.98 -3.59 -15.73
CA ASP A 159 -4.89 -4.99 -16.16
C ASP A 159 -5.94 -5.90 -15.49
N GLY A 160 -6.91 -5.32 -14.77
CA GLY A 160 -8.09 -6.04 -14.27
C GLY A 160 -8.34 -5.93 -12.77
N ARG A 161 -7.50 -5.21 -12.02
CA ARG A 161 -7.60 -5.05 -10.55
C ARG A 161 -7.42 -6.36 -9.79
N ASN A 162 -7.60 -6.35 -8.47
CA ASN A 162 -7.45 -7.50 -7.58
C ASN A 162 -6.14 -8.27 -7.84
N GLN A 163 -5.04 -7.53 -7.93
CA GLN A 163 -3.75 -8.10 -8.30
C GLN A 163 -2.60 -7.21 -7.86
N ILE A 164 -1.41 -7.78 -7.95
CA ILE A 164 -0.14 -7.11 -7.70
C ILE A 164 0.54 -6.85 -9.05
N SER A 165 1.06 -5.65 -9.25
CA SER A 165 1.97 -5.33 -10.34
C SER A 165 3.31 -4.90 -9.75
N ILE A 166 4.41 -5.29 -10.41
CA ILE A 166 5.77 -5.02 -9.95
C ILE A 166 6.41 -4.03 -10.91
N ALA A 167 7.01 -2.97 -10.37
CA ALA A 167 7.75 -2.00 -11.16
C ALA A 167 8.94 -2.66 -11.85
N LYS A 168 9.17 -2.29 -13.11
CA LYS A 168 10.35 -2.75 -13.87
C LYS A 168 11.61 -2.10 -13.32
N SER A 169 12.72 -2.85 -13.29
CA SER A 169 14.00 -2.39 -12.74
C SER A 169 14.55 -1.13 -13.41
N ASP A 170 14.14 -0.86 -14.64
CA ASP A 170 14.60 0.29 -15.44
C ASP A 170 13.87 1.61 -15.10
N ASN A 171 12.88 1.58 -14.21
CA ASN A 171 12.05 2.74 -13.88
C ASN A 171 12.41 3.38 -12.52
N ILE A 172 13.52 2.96 -11.91
CA ILE A 172 13.95 3.45 -10.59
C ILE A 172 15.38 3.95 -10.63
#